data_34a83a7f489e4b05a8dac9c02367d4e2
#
_entry.id   34a83a7f489e4b05a8dac9c02367d4e2
#
_cell.length_a   1.000
_cell.length_b   1.000
_cell.length_c   1.000
_cell.angle_alpha   90.00
_cell.angle_beta   90.00
_cell.angle_gamma   90.00
#
_symmetry.space_group_name_H-M   'P 1'
#
loop_
_entity.id
_entity.type
_entity.pdbx_description
1 polymer ?
#
loop_
_entity_poly.entity_id
_entity_poly.type
_entity_poly.pdbx_seq_one_letter_code
_entity_poly.pdbx_strand_id
1 'polypeptide(L)'
;MRTRLLISYLAVCVAGILVLFVVVRLSAPSFFDQHVARMGVMRGIGGAMMSPQGVNLDSALTRSLNEGFLVATVVALPLGIIASFLVAREIARPLKRLAAASQRIARGDYDERVPADGPGELRDLAVSFNAMASALEHTELRRRELIGDVAHELRTPVTVLRGYIEGLADGVFPASPETWVKLQEETGRLGRLVEDLQEVSRAEAGQITLTAAPVKPSEAVKSAVARLAPGLAPGGLVLAADVPEDLPAVRADPDRLDQVLTNLLTNAVRYTPAPGTVTIAARRQGAAVAFSVCDTGIGIAPEDLPNIFERFFRADRSRSRSSGGSGVGLTIAKALAEAMGGTLSAASGGPGKGSTFTLVMPLS
;
A
#
# COMPACT_ATOMS: atom_id res chain seq x y z
N MET A 1 25.34 10.59 -4.50
CA MET A 1 26.25 9.48 -4.07
C MET A 1 27.50 9.40 -4.94
N ARG A 2 27.39 9.21 -6.24
CA ARG A 2 28.56 9.09 -7.16
C ARG A 2 29.61 10.17 -6.94
N THR A 3 29.23 11.41 -6.83
CA THR A 3 30.16 12.54 -6.65
C THR A 3 30.88 12.55 -5.29
N ARG A 4 30.19 12.24 -4.18
CA ARG A 4 30.81 12.19 -2.85
C ARG A 4 31.73 11.00 -2.68
N LEU A 5 31.32 9.82 -3.18
CA LEU A 5 32.18 8.62 -3.22
C LEU A 5 33.38 8.84 -4.14
N LEU A 6 33.16 9.39 -5.34
CA LEU A 6 34.24 9.76 -6.25
C LEU A 6 35.21 10.77 -5.62
N ILE A 7 34.70 11.79 -4.92
CA ILE A 7 35.51 12.79 -4.22
C ILE A 7 36.29 12.12 -3.06
N SER A 8 35.66 11.22 -2.29
CA SER A 8 36.32 10.48 -1.21
C SER A 8 37.43 9.55 -1.75
N TYR A 9 37.15 8.78 -2.81
CA TYR A 9 38.15 7.95 -3.49
C TYR A 9 39.27 8.78 -4.11
N LEU A 10 38.90 9.85 -4.80
CA LEU A 10 39.86 10.77 -5.40
C LEU A 10 40.74 11.41 -4.32
N ALA A 11 40.17 11.82 -3.19
CA ALA A 11 40.92 12.39 -2.07
C ALA A 11 41.92 11.40 -1.48
N VAL A 12 41.53 10.12 -1.31
CA VAL A 12 42.43 9.05 -0.83
C VAL A 12 43.53 8.76 -1.85
N CYS A 13 43.21 8.70 -3.16
CA CYS A 13 44.18 8.51 -4.21
C CYS A 13 45.16 9.71 -4.31
N VAL A 14 44.64 10.93 -4.28
CA VAL A 14 45.44 12.15 -4.31
C VAL A 14 46.34 12.23 -3.07
N ALA A 15 45.83 11.92 -1.87
CA ALA A 15 46.64 11.87 -0.65
C ALA A 15 47.77 10.80 -0.76
N GLY A 16 47.48 9.61 -1.30
CA GLY A 16 48.47 8.57 -1.53
C GLY A 16 49.57 9.00 -2.51
N ILE A 17 49.17 9.64 -3.65
CA ILE A 17 50.12 10.16 -4.65
C ILE A 17 50.95 11.29 -4.05
N LEU A 18 50.34 12.19 -3.26
CA LEU A 18 51.02 13.31 -2.63
C LEU A 18 52.06 12.86 -1.60
N VAL A 19 51.72 11.84 -0.83
CA VAL A 19 52.66 11.18 0.11
C VAL A 19 53.82 10.55 -0.64
N LEU A 20 53.57 9.80 -1.71
CA LEU A 20 54.57 9.19 -2.54
C LEU A 20 55.50 10.27 -3.12
N PHE A 21 54.93 11.35 -3.66
CA PHE A 21 55.68 12.48 -4.20
C PHE A 21 56.55 13.17 -3.15
N VAL A 22 56.04 13.41 -1.94
CA VAL A 22 56.79 14.01 -0.83
C VAL A 22 57.93 13.12 -0.39
N VAL A 23 57.70 11.80 -0.26
CA VAL A 23 58.71 10.82 0.10
C VAL A 23 59.81 10.80 -0.95
N VAL A 24 59.48 10.72 -2.23
CA VAL A 24 60.46 10.75 -3.31
C VAL A 24 61.27 12.06 -3.30
N ARG A 25 60.62 13.19 -3.10
CA ARG A 25 61.26 14.53 -3.12
C ARG A 25 62.15 14.75 -1.89
N LEU A 26 61.81 14.21 -0.74
CA LEU A 26 62.66 14.30 0.46
C LEU A 26 63.85 13.30 0.43
N SER A 27 63.68 12.17 -0.22
CA SER A 27 64.71 11.15 -0.32
C SER A 27 65.74 11.46 -1.43
N ALA A 28 65.29 12.10 -2.53
CA ALA A 28 66.13 12.41 -3.69
C ALA A 28 67.33 13.34 -3.38
N PRO A 29 67.18 14.47 -2.61
CA PRO A 29 68.30 15.33 -2.28
C PRO A 29 69.36 14.66 -1.41
N SER A 30 68.97 13.94 -0.38
CA SER A 30 69.91 13.22 0.50
C SER A 30 70.73 12.18 -0.25
N PHE A 31 70.11 11.58 -1.26
CA PHE A 31 70.81 10.67 -2.16
C PHE A 31 71.85 11.37 -3.04
N PHE A 32 71.44 12.55 -3.58
CA PHE A 32 72.34 13.34 -4.44
C PHE A 32 73.51 13.94 -3.65
N ASP A 33 73.25 14.49 -2.47
CA ASP A 33 74.30 15.10 -1.62
C ASP A 33 75.30 14.07 -1.10
N GLN A 34 74.87 12.88 -0.71
CA GLN A 34 75.75 11.80 -0.31
C GLN A 34 76.65 11.31 -1.47
N HIS A 35 76.13 11.32 -2.69
CA HIS A 35 76.89 10.91 -3.87
C HIS A 35 77.86 11.99 -4.30
N VAL A 36 77.47 13.26 -4.32
CA VAL A 36 78.30 14.40 -4.67
C VAL A 36 79.40 14.60 -3.60
N ALA A 37 79.08 14.49 -2.36
CA ALA A 37 80.06 14.55 -1.27
C ALA A 37 81.15 13.43 -1.37
N ARG A 38 80.77 12.22 -1.74
CA ARG A 38 81.73 11.12 -1.99
C ARG A 38 82.59 11.36 -3.25
N MET A 39 82.06 11.94 -4.31
CA MET A 39 82.82 12.34 -5.50
C MET A 39 83.76 13.56 -5.24
N GLY A 40 83.33 14.45 -4.39
CA GLY A 40 84.14 15.65 -4.00
C GLY A 40 85.36 15.27 -3.16
N VAL A 41 85.24 14.31 -2.28
CA VAL A 41 86.40 13.78 -1.50
C VAL A 41 87.42 13.07 -2.35
N MET A 42 87.01 12.45 -3.47
CA MET A 42 87.97 11.81 -4.42
C MET A 42 88.72 12.84 -5.29
N ARG A 43 88.28 14.12 -5.40
CA ARG A 43 88.94 15.18 -6.20
C ARG A 43 89.99 15.94 -5.40
N GLY A 44 90.08 15.79 -4.07
CA GLY A 44 90.90 16.58 -3.19
C GLY A 44 92.21 15.95 -2.77
N ILE A 45 92.52 14.66 -3.10
CA ILE A 45 93.75 13.99 -2.74
C ILE A 45 94.48 13.56 -4.00
N GLY A 46 95.56 14.28 -4.30
CA GLY A 46 96.39 14.14 -5.51
C GLY A 46 96.97 12.73 -5.67
N GLY A 47 96.95 12.31 -6.92
CA GLY A 47 98.02 11.48 -7.53
C GLY A 47 98.33 10.10 -6.91
N ALA A 48 97.38 9.20 -6.95
CA ALA A 48 97.73 7.74 -6.96
C ALA A 48 96.58 7.05 -7.78
N MET A 49 97.02 6.36 -8.84
CA MET A 49 96.23 5.42 -9.59
C MET A 49 95.67 4.35 -8.64
N MET A 50 94.49 4.50 -8.12
CA MET A 50 93.76 3.36 -7.52
C MET A 50 92.60 3.07 -8.49
N SER A 51 92.55 1.79 -8.88
CA SER A 51 91.50 1.16 -9.65
C SER A 51 90.12 1.58 -9.11
N PRO A 52 89.14 1.84 -9.95
CA PRO A 52 87.82 2.11 -9.51
C PRO A 52 87.23 0.84 -8.92
N GLN A 53 87.45 0.63 -7.63
CA GLN A 53 86.59 -0.29 -6.89
C GLN A 53 85.23 0.30 -6.94
N GLY A 54 84.38 -0.38 -7.70
CA GLY A 54 83.05 0.05 -7.99
C GLY A 54 82.33 0.50 -6.75
N VAL A 55 82.10 1.81 -6.69
CA VAL A 55 81.05 2.30 -5.80
C VAL A 55 79.80 1.59 -6.26
N ASN A 56 79.29 0.67 -5.44
CA ASN A 56 78.08 -0.09 -5.74
C ASN A 56 76.92 0.85 -5.84
N LEU A 57 76.77 1.52 -6.99
CA LEU A 57 75.65 2.40 -7.33
C LEU A 57 74.31 1.64 -7.17
N ASP A 58 74.37 0.34 -7.55
CA ASP A 58 73.22 -0.55 -7.40
C ASP A 58 72.78 -0.76 -5.94
N SER A 59 73.72 -0.88 -4.99
CA SER A 59 73.34 -1.06 -3.59
C SER A 59 72.77 0.20 -2.94
N ALA A 60 73.24 1.39 -3.36
CA ALA A 60 72.70 2.65 -2.86
C ALA A 60 71.36 2.97 -3.46
N LEU A 61 71.15 2.73 -4.76
CA LEU A 61 69.86 2.82 -5.43
C LEU A 61 68.81 1.86 -4.82
N THR A 62 69.21 0.61 -4.63
CA THR A 62 68.32 -0.42 -4.05
C THR A 62 67.92 -0.06 -2.62
N ARG A 63 68.84 0.50 -1.81
CA ARG A 63 68.52 0.92 -0.45
C ARG A 63 67.58 2.11 -0.42
N SER A 64 67.77 3.15 -1.24
CA SER A 64 66.84 4.32 -1.33
C SER A 64 65.46 3.92 -1.85
N LEU A 65 65.40 3.03 -2.83
CA LEU A 65 64.15 2.48 -3.32
C LEU A 65 63.43 1.68 -2.24
N ASN A 66 64.12 0.81 -1.49
CA ASN A 66 63.49 0.04 -0.41
C ASN A 66 63.02 0.94 0.72
N GLU A 67 63.77 1.96 1.13
CA GLU A 67 63.32 2.93 2.15
C GLU A 67 62.11 3.73 1.64
N GLY A 68 62.09 4.15 0.41
CA GLY A 68 60.97 4.81 -0.23
C GLY A 68 59.72 3.92 -0.27
N PHE A 69 59.88 2.65 -0.68
CA PHE A 69 58.77 1.66 -0.65
C PHE A 69 58.28 1.39 0.74
N LEU A 70 59.14 1.30 1.72
CA LEU A 70 58.74 1.04 3.11
C LEU A 70 57.89 2.20 3.67
N VAL A 71 58.34 3.45 3.47
CA VAL A 71 57.58 4.63 3.89
C VAL A 71 56.25 4.74 3.14
N ALA A 72 56.25 4.52 1.81
CA ALA A 72 55.01 4.53 1.02
C ALA A 72 54.01 3.46 1.53
N THR A 73 54.48 2.26 1.85
CA THR A 73 53.64 1.17 2.37
C THR A 73 53.11 1.49 3.76
N VAL A 74 53.91 2.03 4.65
CA VAL A 74 53.50 2.42 6.02
C VAL A 74 52.41 3.50 6.02
N VAL A 75 52.39 4.35 5.02
CA VAL A 75 51.35 5.40 4.87
C VAL A 75 50.13 4.92 4.09
N ALA A 76 50.35 4.16 3.00
CA ALA A 76 49.24 3.69 2.15
C ALA A 76 48.33 2.69 2.87
N LEU A 77 48.94 1.81 3.71
CA LEU A 77 48.19 0.74 4.39
C LEU A 77 47.14 1.28 5.39
N PRO A 78 47.45 2.23 6.30
CA PRO A 78 46.44 2.84 7.16
C PRO A 78 45.35 3.62 6.36
N LEU A 79 45.75 4.34 5.32
CA LEU A 79 44.80 5.05 4.46
C LEU A 79 43.81 4.08 3.79
N GLY A 80 44.28 2.96 3.27
CA GLY A 80 43.47 1.88 2.71
C GLY A 80 42.50 1.28 3.73
N ILE A 81 42.99 1.03 4.97
CA ILE A 81 42.14 0.52 6.07
C ILE A 81 41.06 1.53 6.43
N ILE A 82 41.39 2.81 6.57
CA ILE A 82 40.43 3.87 6.88
C ILE A 82 39.39 3.98 5.76
N ALA A 83 39.78 4.03 4.48
CA ALA A 83 38.88 4.06 3.37
C ALA A 83 37.95 2.85 3.34
N SER A 84 38.48 1.64 3.55
CA SER A 84 37.70 0.40 3.62
C SER A 84 36.69 0.43 4.77
N PHE A 85 37.09 0.93 5.93
CA PHE A 85 36.23 1.07 7.10
C PHE A 85 35.08 2.07 6.84
N LEU A 86 35.37 3.21 6.20
CA LEU A 86 34.32 4.20 5.84
C LEU A 86 33.32 3.61 4.85
N VAL A 87 33.79 2.93 3.80
CA VAL A 87 32.89 2.25 2.84
C VAL A 87 32.05 1.17 3.53
N ALA A 88 32.67 0.38 4.39
CA ALA A 88 31.94 -0.65 5.15
C ALA A 88 30.86 -0.05 6.06
N ARG A 89 31.15 1.09 6.68
CA ARG A 89 30.21 1.78 7.59
C ARG A 89 29.08 2.49 6.82
N GLU A 90 29.39 3.20 5.75
CA GLU A 90 28.43 4.06 5.06
C GLU A 90 27.61 3.34 4.00
N ILE A 91 28.09 2.23 3.47
CA ILE A 91 27.42 1.52 2.37
C ILE A 91 27.10 0.07 2.75
N ALA A 92 28.08 -0.72 3.14
CA ALA A 92 27.86 -2.15 3.33
C ALA A 92 26.93 -2.47 4.51
N ARG A 93 27.02 -1.72 5.62
CA ARG A 93 26.15 -1.94 6.79
C ARG A 93 24.68 -1.60 6.50
N PRO A 94 24.32 -0.44 5.92
CA PRO A 94 22.94 -0.13 5.54
C PRO A 94 22.36 -1.15 4.55
N LEU A 95 23.12 -1.59 3.55
CA LEU A 95 22.67 -2.61 2.61
C LEU A 95 22.40 -3.96 3.29
N LYS A 96 23.26 -4.39 4.23
CA LYS A 96 23.02 -5.60 5.01
C LYS A 96 21.78 -5.50 5.88
N ARG A 97 21.51 -4.32 6.48
CA ARG A 97 20.28 -4.07 7.25
C ARG A 97 19.04 -4.15 6.36
N LEU A 98 19.09 -3.54 5.19
CA LEU A 98 18.00 -3.64 4.20
C LEU A 98 17.73 -5.08 3.77
N ALA A 99 18.78 -5.84 3.48
CA ALA A 99 18.65 -7.26 3.13
C ALA A 99 18.05 -8.09 4.28
N ALA A 100 18.49 -7.85 5.52
CA ALA A 100 17.95 -8.54 6.70
C ALA A 100 16.49 -8.16 6.97
N ALA A 101 16.13 -6.88 6.84
CA ALA A 101 14.76 -6.39 6.97
C ALA A 101 13.85 -6.99 5.88
N SER A 102 14.33 -7.05 4.63
CA SER A 102 13.60 -7.69 3.53
C SER A 102 13.30 -9.17 3.82
N GLN A 103 14.28 -9.89 4.40
CA GLN A 103 14.08 -11.30 4.79
C GLN A 103 13.06 -11.44 5.93
N ARG A 104 13.01 -10.49 6.88
CA ARG A 104 11.99 -10.49 7.94
C ARG A 104 10.61 -10.22 7.40
N ILE A 105 10.45 -9.21 6.53
CA ILE A 105 9.18 -8.97 5.83
C ILE A 105 8.73 -10.19 5.05
N ALA A 106 9.62 -10.88 4.34
CA ALA A 106 9.29 -12.12 3.62
C ALA A 106 8.83 -13.27 4.53
N ARG A 107 9.14 -13.22 5.83
CA ARG A 107 8.65 -14.18 6.85
C ARG A 107 7.37 -13.74 7.56
N GLY A 108 6.85 -12.56 7.23
CA GLY A 108 5.61 -12.03 7.80
C GLY A 108 5.79 -10.97 8.90
N ASP A 109 7.02 -10.52 9.19
CA ASP A 109 7.32 -9.45 10.14
C ASP A 109 7.18 -8.09 9.44
N TYR A 110 5.95 -7.66 9.17
CA TYR A 110 5.66 -6.47 8.35
C TYR A 110 5.86 -5.14 9.08
N ASP A 111 6.00 -5.13 10.39
CA ASP A 111 6.28 -3.96 11.23
C ASP A 111 7.75 -3.52 11.18
N GLU A 112 8.62 -4.33 10.54
CA GLU A 112 10.04 -4.03 10.42
C GLU A 112 10.28 -2.74 9.64
N ARG A 113 11.16 -1.88 10.20
CA ARG A 113 11.56 -0.62 9.55
C ARG A 113 13.07 -0.47 9.56
N VAL A 114 13.58 0.15 8.50
CA VAL A 114 15.00 0.44 8.36
C VAL A 114 15.24 1.92 8.64
N PRO A 115 16.24 2.26 9.48
CA PRO A 115 16.61 3.66 9.68
C PRO A 115 16.96 4.34 8.36
N ALA A 116 16.39 5.50 8.10
CA ALA A 116 16.68 6.30 6.91
C ALA A 116 17.97 7.12 7.08
N ASP A 117 19.03 6.44 7.53
CA ASP A 117 20.33 7.01 7.79
C ASP A 117 21.25 6.82 6.58
N GLY A 118 22.15 7.76 6.33
CA GLY A 118 23.17 7.61 5.30
C GLY A 118 23.12 8.61 4.16
N PRO A 119 23.96 8.43 3.13
CA PRO A 119 24.00 9.31 1.95
C PRO A 119 22.70 9.26 1.16
N GLY A 120 22.37 10.35 0.43
CA GLY A 120 21.10 10.63 -0.21
C GLY A 120 20.38 9.43 -0.82
N GLU A 121 21.01 8.69 -1.74
CA GLU A 121 20.37 7.58 -2.45
C GLU A 121 20.08 6.35 -1.54
N LEU A 122 20.89 6.11 -0.52
CA LEU A 122 20.60 5.04 0.46
C LEU A 122 19.47 5.43 1.40
N ARG A 123 19.38 6.70 1.73
CA ARG A 123 18.25 7.26 2.48
C ARG A 123 16.96 7.13 1.69
N ASP A 124 16.97 7.51 0.41
CA ASP A 124 15.80 7.42 -0.48
C ASP A 124 15.35 5.96 -0.63
N LEU A 125 16.30 5.04 -0.73
CA LEU A 125 16.03 3.60 -0.76
C LEU A 125 15.40 3.11 0.55
N ALA A 126 15.89 3.56 1.71
CA ALA A 126 15.31 3.21 3.01
C ALA A 126 13.89 3.77 3.18
N VAL A 127 13.64 5.02 2.73
CA VAL A 127 12.31 5.63 2.72
C VAL A 127 11.35 4.82 1.84
N SER A 128 11.76 4.49 0.62
CA SER A 128 10.95 3.69 -0.32
C SER A 128 10.67 2.29 0.23
N PHE A 129 11.67 1.65 0.85
CA PHE A 129 11.50 0.36 1.52
C PHE A 129 10.47 0.45 2.66
N ASN A 130 10.57 1.46 3.53
CA ASN A 130 9.64 1.66 4.63
C ASN A 130 8.21 1.95 4.15
N ALA A 131 8.05 2.71 3.06
CA ALA A 131 6.74 2.94 2.43
C ALA A 131 6.13 1.63 1.90
N MET A 132 6.94 0.80 1.23
CA MET A 132 6.52 -0.54 0.78
C MET A 132 6.15 -1.44 1.97
N ALA A 133 6.96 -1.46 3.04
CA ALA A 133 6.69 -2.24 4.24
C ALA A 133 5.36 -1.83 4.90
N SER A 134 5.10 -0.51 5.02
CA SER A 134 3.82 0.00 5.53
C SER A 134 2.64 -0.40 4.65
N ALA A 135 2.77 -0.31 3.34
CA ALA A 135 1.69 -0.72 2.42
C ALA A 135 1.37 -2.21 2.56
N LEU A 136 2.41 -3.05 2.71
CA LEU A 136 2.25 -4.49 2.90
C LEU A 136 1.62 -4.83 4.26
N GLU A 137 2.07 -4.17 5.34
CA GLU A 137 1.49 -4.30 6.68
C GLU A 137 -0.02 -3.98 6.67
N HIS A 138 -0.40 -2.83 6.10
CA HIS A 138 -1.81 -2.45 5.96
C HIS A 138 -2.62 -3.44 5.12
N THR A 139 -2.02 -4.03 4.09
CA THR A 139 -2.69 -5.03 3.25
C THR A 139 -2.93 -6.32 4.03
N GLU A 140 -1.94 -6.80 4.78
CA GLU A 140 -2.08 -8.02 5.59
C GLU A 140 -3.01 -7.84 6.80
N LEU A 141 -3.01 -6.67 7.43
CA LEU A 141 -3.97 -6.35 8.49
C LEU A 141 -5.41 -6.42 7.95
N ARG A 142 -5.69 -5.72 6.83
CA ARG A 142 -7.01 -5.75 6.18
C ARG A 142 -7.44 -7.15 5.76
N ARG A 143 -6.48 -7.98 5.28
CA ARG A 143 -6.75 -9.37 4.93
C ARG A 143 -7.12 -10.22 6.15
N ARG A 144 -6.42 -10.04 7.28
CA ARG A 144 -6.73 -10.76 8.53
C ARG A 144 -8.09 -10.37 9.08
N GLU A 145 -8.42 -9.08 9.07
CA GLU A 145 -9.73 -8.55 9.45
C GLU A 145 -10.83 -9.17 8.59
N LEU A 146 -10.65 -9.16 7.25
CA LEU A 146 -11.60 -9.78 6.34
C LEU A 146 -11.86 -11.25 6.67
N ILE A 147 -10.81 -12.06 6.89
CA ILE A 147 -10.94 -13.47 7.22
C ILE A 147 -11.71 -13.65 8.56
N GLY A 148 -11.40 -12.81 9.54
CA GLY A 148 -12.10 -12.82 10.83
C GLY A 148 -13.59 -12.52 10.71
N ASP A 149 -13.92 -11.48 9.98
CA ASP A 149 -15.29 -11.02 9.73
C ASP A 149 -16.10 -12.07 8.95
N VAL A 150 -15.51 -12.62 7.88
CA VAL A 150 -16.09 -13.70 7.08
C VAL A 150 -16.40 -14.92 7.95
N ALA A 151 -15.44 -15.35 8.76
CA ALA A 151 -15.64 -16.50 9.63
C ALA A 151 -16.78 -16.25 10.65
N HIS A 152 -16.92 -15.01 11.13
CA HIS A 152 -17.98 -14.65 12.04
C HIS A 152 -19.36 -14.64 11.37
N GLU A 153 -19.49 -14.00 10.20
CA GLU A 153 -20.74 -13.88 9.46
C GLU A 153 -21.21 -15.21 8.84
N LEU A 154 -20.30 -16.12 8.49
CA LEU A 154 -20.64 -17.48 8.05
C LEU A 154 -21.07 -18.37 9.22
N ARG A 155 -20.50 -18.22 10.41
CA ARG A 155 -20.82 -19.06 11.57
C ARG A 155 -22.29 -18.94 11.98
N THR A 156 -22.85 -17.75 11.92
CA THR A 156 -24.24 -17.47 12.34
C THR A 156 -25.27 -18.27 11.53
N PRO A 157 -25.35 -18.12 10.17
CA PRO A 157 -26.31 -18.87 9.37
C PRO A 157 -26.08 -20.39 9.43
N VAL A 158 -24.82 -20.82 9.47
CA VAL A 158 -24.49 -22.26 9.63
C VAL A 158 -24.99 -22.81 10.94
N THR A 159 -24.88 -22.06 12.04
CA THR A 159 -25.41 -22.48 13.35
C THR A 159 -26.94 -22.55 13.35
N VAL A 160 -27.61 -21.60 12.70
CA VAL A 160 -29.07 -21.59 12.54
C VAL A 160 -29.53 -22.80 11.72
N LEU A 161 -28.89 -23.04 10.55
CA LEU A 161 -29.20 -24.21 9.71
C LEU A 161 -29.03 -25.52 10.49
N ARG A 162 -27.91 -25.66 11.22
CA ARG A 162 -27.64 -26.83 12.02
C ARG A 162 -28.70 -27.02 13.08
N GLY A 163 -29.11 -25.96 13.79
CA GLY A 163 -30.15 -26.03 14.80
C GLY A 163 -31.52 -26.49 14.24
N TYR A 164 -31.90 -26.01 13.05
CA TYR A 164 -33.12 -26.49 12.38
C TYR A 164 -33.00 -27.94 11.95
N ILE A 165 -31.86 -28.39 11.43
CA ILE A 165 -31.64 -29.78 11.00
C ILE A 165 -31.66 -30.71 12.20
N GLU A 166 -30.96 -30.39 13.29
CA GLU A 166 -30.95 -31.15 14.54
C GLU A 166 -32.37 -31.20 15.14
N GLY A 167 -33.09 -30.05 15.20
CA GLY A 167 -34.46 -30.01 15.73
C GLY A 167 -35.47 -30.79 14.89
N LEU A 168 -35.28 -30.87 13.55
CA LEU A 168 -36.08 -31.76 12.69
C LEU A 168 -35.75 -33.23 12.96
N ALA A 169 -34.48 -33.60 13.12
CA ALA A 169 -34.04 -34.95 13.41
C ALA A 169 -34.55 -35.47 14.77
N ASP A 170 -34.52 -34.59 15.76
CA ASP A 170 -34.99 -34.90 17.14
C ASP A 170 -36.51 -34.77 17.31
N GLY A 171 -37.26 -34.39 16.26
CA GLY A 171 -38.69 -34.19 16.31
C GLY A 171 -39.16 -32.96 17.10
N VAL A 172 -38.24 -32.05 17.45
CA VAL A 172 -38.51 -30.77 18.14
C VAL A 172 -39.22 -29.80 17.21
N PHE A 173 -38.82 -29.77 15.96
CA PHE A 173 -39.47 -28.97 14.90
C PHE A 173 -40.29 -29.89 13.98
N PRO A 174 -41.53 -29.50 13.61
CA PRO A 174 -42.29 -30.25 12.62
C PRO A 174 -41.65 -30.05 11.22
N ALA A 175 -41.69 -31.11 10.40
CA ALA A 175 -41.31 -31.05 9.00
C ALA A 175 -42.41 -30.35 8.18
N SER A 176 -42.71 -29.10 8.54
CA SER A 176 -43.76 -28.29 7.93
C SER A 176 -43.20 -27.43 6.76
N PRO A 177 -44.08 -26.96 5.85
CA PRO A 177 -43.67 -26.01 4.80
C PRO A 177 -42.96 -24.79 5.34
N GLU A 178 -43.38 -24.26 6.50
CA GLU A 178 -42.79 -23.09 7.15
C GLU A 178 -41.32 -23.36 7.58
N THR A 179 -41.03 -24.54 8.08
CA THR A 179 -39.67 -24.95 8.48
C THR A 179 -38.75 -25.06 7.25
N TRP A 180 -39.26 -25.61 6.15
CA TRP A 180 -38.53 -25.72 4.90
C TRP A 180 -38.26 -24.35 4.26
N VAL A 181 -39.24 -23.43 4.31
CA VAL A 181 -39.06 -22.04 3.83
C VAL A 181 -37.97 -21.35 4.64
N LYS A 182 -37.91 -21.48 5.94
CA LYS A 182 -36.86 -20.90 6.78
C LYS A 182 -35.47 -21.44 6.43
N LEU A 183 -35.36 -22.75 6.19
CA LEU A 183 -34.11 -23.37 5.75
C LEU A 183 -33.67 -22.84 4.36
N GLN A 184 -34.62 -22.66 3.44
CA GLN A 184 -34.34 -22.08 2.11
C GLN A 184 -33.91 -20.61 2.21
N GLU A 185 -34.58 -19.82 3.04
CA GLU A 185 -34.23 -18.42 3.28
C GLU A 185 -32.80 -18.27 3.82
N GLU A 186 -32.43 -19.11 4.81
CA GLU A 186 -31.09 -19.06 5.41
C GLU A 186 -30.02 -19.58 4.46
N THR A 187 -30.32 -20.61 3.65
CA THR A 187 -29.43 -21.10 2.60
C THR A 187 -29.23 -20.03 1.51
N GLY A 188 -30.31 -19.38 1.08
CA GLY A 188 -30.25 -18.26 0.12
C GLY A 188 -29.48 -17.07 0.66
N ARG A 189 -29.58 -16.78 1.95
CA ARG A 189 -28.78 -15.76 2.63
C ARG A 189 -27.29 -16.10 2.61
N LEU A 190 -26.94 -17.36 2.87
CA LEU A 190 -25.56 -17.83 2.81
C LEU A 190 -24.99 -17.69 1.39
N GLY A 191 -25.77 -18.07 0.36
CA GLY A 191 -25.40 -17.91 -1.03
C GLY A 191 -25.05 -16.46 -1.38
N ARG A 192 -25.96 -15.53 -1.05
CA ARG A 192 -25.72 -14.09 -1.26
C ARG A 192 -24.48 -13.58 -0.51
N LEU A 193 -24.24 -14.02 0.71
CA LEU A 193 -23.06 -13.63 1.47
C LEU A 193 -21.75 -14.07 0.77
N VAL A 194 -21.73 -15.28 0.19
CA VAL A 194 -20.58 -15.78 -0.57
C VAL A 194 -20.36 -14.96 -1.85
N GLU A 195 -21.44 -14.63 -2.57
CA GLU A 195 -21.38 -13.77 -3.77
C GLU A 195 -20.85 -12.36 -3.43
N ASP A 196 -21.40 -11.73 -2.39
CA ASP A 196 -20.97 -10.43 -1.87
C ASP A 196 -19.48 -10.44 -1.51
N LEU A 197 -19.00 -11.50 -0.86
CA LEU A 197 -17.62 -11.67 -0.47
C LEU A 197 -16.68 -11.79 -1.68
N GLN A 198 -17.08 -12.57 -2.69
CA GLN A 198 -16.30 -12.68 -3.92
C GLN A 198 -16.19 -11.31 -4.63
N GLU A 199 -17.25 -10.53 -4.60
CA GLU A 199 -17.27 -9.21 -5.23
C GLU A 199 -16.37 -8.21 -4.49
N VAL A 200 -16.42 -8.19 -3.15
CA VAL A 200 -15.49 -7.39 -2.33
C VAL A 200 -14.05 -7.79 -2.59
N SER A 201 -13.76 -9.09 -2.62
CA SER A 201 -12.41 -9.59 -2.89
C SER A 201 -11.88 -9.13 -4.27
N ARG A 202 -12.73 -9.16 -5.32
CA ARG A 202 -12.36 -8.63 -6.65
C ARG A 202 -12.16 -7.12 -6.64
N ALA A 203 -12.99 -6.39 -5.90
CA ALA A 203 -12.89 -4.95 -5.77
C ALA A 203 -11.57 -4.54 -5.14
N GLU A 204 -11.19 -5.18 -4.04
CA GLU A 204 -9.94 -4.92 -3.33
C GLU A 204 -8.69 -5.30 -4.10
N ALA A 205 -8.78 -6.37 -4.89
CA ALA A 205 -7.69 -6.77 -5.78
C ALA A 205 -7.56 -5.85 -7.01
N GLY A 206 -8.44 -4.85 -7.19
CA GLY A 206 -8.49 -4.01 -8.39
C GLY A 206 -8.85 -4.80 -9.66
N GLN A 207 -9.52 -5.95 -9.50
CA GLN A 207 -9.82 -6.90 -10.58
C GLN A 207 -11.26 -6.75 -11.10
N ILE A 208 -11.92 -5.62 -10.81
CA ILE A 208 -13.23 -5.34 -11.39
C ILE A 208 -13.04 -5.03 -12.87
N THR A 209 -13.52 -5.93 -13.72
CA THR A 209 -13.61 -5.65 -15.16
C THR A 209 -14.84 -4.80 -15.42
N LEU A 210 -14.64 -3.63 -16.05
CA LEU A 210 -15.70 -2.69 -16.38
C LEU A 210 -15.87 -2.57 -17.89
N THR A 211 -17.10 -2.62 -18.34
CA THR A 211 -17.47 -2.31 -19.73
C THR A 211 -18.13 -0.93 -19.75
N ALA A 212 -17.30 0.13 -19.72
CA ALA A 212 -17.78 1.51 -19.66
C ALA A 212 -18.50 1.91 -20.96
N ALA A 213 -19.72 2.41 -20.81
CA ALA A 213 -20.57 2.91 -21.88
C ALA A 213 -21.28 4.20 -21.46
N PRO A 214 -21.81 5.02 -22.39
CA PRO A 214 -22.72 6.10 -22.06
C PRO A 214 -24.04 5.54 -21.52
N VAL A 215 -24.39 5.87 -20.28
CA VAL A 215 -25.65 5.43 -19.64
C VAL A 215 -26.53 6.64 -19.33
N LYS A 216 -27.80 6.60 -19.75
CA LYS A 216 -28.75 7.65 -19.39
C LYS A 216 -29.21 7.49 -17.93
N PRO A 217 -29.12 8.55 -17.11
CA PRO A 217 -29.51 8.48 -15.70
C PRO A 217 -30.96 8.04 -15.50
N SER A 218 -31.88 8.47 -16.35
CA SER A 218 -33.29 8.09 -16.27
C SER A 218 -33.54 6.61 -16.52
N GLU A 219 -32.79 5.98 -17.45
CA GLU A 219 -32.88 4.54 -17.74
C GLU A 219 -32.32 3.71 -16.58
N ALA A 220 -31.16 4.11 -16.04
CA ALA A 220 -30.55 3.43 -14.89
C ALA A 220 -31.45 3.46 -13.66
N VAL A 221 -32.04 4.61 -13.33
CA VAL A 221 -32.96 4.74 -12.19
C VAL A 221 -34.26 3.96 -12.42
N LYS A 222 -34.84 3.99 -13.63
CA LYS A 222 -36.00 3.16 -13.96
C LYS A 222 -35.76 1.68 -13.77
N SER A 223 -34.60 1.18 -14.23
CA SER A 223 -34.19 -0.22 -14.04
C SER A 223 -34.10 -0.61 -12.56
N ALA A 224 -33.37 0.16 -11.77
CA ALA A 224 -33.18 -0.09 -10.35
C ALA A 224 -34.49 -0.06 -9.55
N VAL A 225 -35.37 0.91 -9.84
CA VAL A 225 -36.70 1.00 -9.22
C VAL A 225 -37.61 -0.17 -9.61
N ALA A 226 -37.64 -0.55 -10.89
CA ALA A 226 -38.44 -1.68 -11.37
C ALA A 226 -38.04 -3.01 -10.71
N ARG A 227 -36.77 -3.18 -10.38
CA ARG A 227 -36.22 -4.37 -9.72
C ARG A 227 -36.68 -4.49 -8.26
N LEU A 228 -36.89 -3.37 -7.57
CA LEU A 228 -37.35 -3.35 -6.17
C LEU A 228 -38.89 -3.39 -6.04
N ALA A 229 -39.62 -2.86 -7.01
CA ALA A 229 -41.06 -2.73 -6.93
C ALA A 229 -41.83 -4.00 -6.57
N PRO A 230 -41.49 -5.21 -7.08
CA PRO A 230 -42.19 -6.44 -6.72
C PRO A 230 -42.01 -6.87 -5.24
N GLY A 231 -40.93 -6.42 -4.58
CA GLY A 231 -40.64 -6.78 -3.17
C GLY A 231 -41.19 -5.79 -2.14
N LEU A 232 -41.79 -4.68 -2.58
CA LEU A 232 -42.41 -3.72 -1.70
C LEU A 232 -43.78 -4.21 -1.28
N ALA A 233 -43.89 -4.63 -0.02
CA ALA A 233 -45.20 -5.06 0.56
C ALA A 233 -46.21 -3.90 0.49
N PRO A 234 -47.47 -4.18 0.23
CA PRO A 234 -48.55 -3.20 0.37
C PRO A 234 -48.67 -2.79 1.84
N GLY A 235 -48.05 -1.68 2.23
CA GLY A 235 -47.98 -1.36 3.67
C GLY A 235 -47.48 0.03 4.03
N GLY A 236 -47.52 1.01 3.07
CA GLY A 236 -47.26 2.42 3.40
C GLY A 236 -45.83 2.91 3.22
N LEU A 237 -44.94 2.14 2.58
CA LEU A 237 -43.68 2.66 2.07
C LEU A 237 -43.89 3.23 0.65
N VAL A 238 -43.53 4.49 0.45
CA VAL A 238 -43.59 5.16 -0.84
C VAL A 238 -42.22 5.20 -1.47
N LEU A 239 -42.08 4.64 -2.69
CA LEU A 239 -40.87 4.77 -3.50
C LEU A 239 -41.12 5.78 -4.61
N ALA A 240 -40.42 6.93 -4.59
CA ALA A 240 -40.53 8.00 -5.56
C ALA A 240 -39.25 8.13 -6.38
N ALA A 241 -39.38 8.47 -7.66
CA ALA A 241 -38.27 8.79 -8.55
C ALA A 241 -38.45 10.20 -9.13
N ASP A 242 -37.39 11.01 -9.01
CA ASP A 242 -37.36 12.39 -9.52
C ASP A 242 -36.11 12.57 -10.40
N VAL A 243 -36.21 12.19 -11.66
CA VAL A 243 -35.09 12.18 -12.61
C VAL A 243 -35.53 12.86 -13.92
N PRO A 244 -34.95 14.04 -14.25
CA PRO A 244 -35.18 14.70 -15.55
C PRO A 244 -34.73 13.81 -16.71
N GLU A 245 -35.49 13.74 -17.77
CA GLU A 245 -35.21 12.95 -18.96
C GLU A 245 -34.05 13.51 -19.81
N ASP A 246 -33.77 14.80 -19.68
CA ASP A 246 -32.78 15.58 -20.45
C ASP A 246 -31.37 15.59 -19.80
N LEU A 247 -31.13 14.80 -18.73
CA LEU A 247 -29.83 14.70 -18.12
C LEU A 247 -28.82 14.10 -19.09
N PRO A 248 -27.58 14.65 -19.12
CA PRO A 248 -26.51 14.10 -19.93
C PRO A 248 -26.15 12.67 -19.46
N ALA A 249 -25.71 11.85 -20.42
CA ALA A 249 -25.26 10.50 -20.13
C ALA A 249 -24.01 10.50 -19.23
N VAL A 250 -23.94 9.55 -18.31
CA VAL A 250 -22.76 9.29 -17.48
C VAL A 250 -21.91 8.17 -18.08
N ARG A 251 -20.62 8.23 -17.85
CA ARG A 251 -19.69 7.16 -18.23
C ARG A 251 -19.67 6.10 -17.14
N ALA A 252 -20.34 4.97 -17.37
CA ALA A 252 -20.44 3.89 -16.40
C ALA A 252 -20.56 2.54 -17.09
N ASP A 253 -20.29 1.47 -16.35
CA ASP A 253 -20.76 0.14 -16.73
C ASP A 253 -22.24 0.03 -16.33
N PRO A 254 -23.17 -0.28 -17.27
CA PRO A 254 -24.61 -0.27 -16.98
C PRO A 254 -25.01 -1.24 -15.86
N ASP A 255 -24.45 -2.45 -15.86
CA ASP A 255 -24.78 -3.48 -14.86
C ASP A 255 -24.26 -3.10 -13.49
N ARG A 256 -23.05 -2.51 -13.43
CA ARG A 256 -22.46 -2.05 -12.17
C ARG A 256 -23.13 -0.81 -11.61
N LEU A 257 -23.53 0.12 -12.46
CA LEU A 257 -24.33 1.27 -12.02
C LEU A 257 -25.69 0.83 -11.48
N ASP A 258 -26.38 -0.08 -12.16
CA ASP A 258 -27.65 -0.65 -11.70
C ASP A 258 -27.47 -1.36 -10.33
N GLN A 259 -26.40 -2.09 -10.15
CA GLN A 259 -26.04 -2.75 -8.90
C GLN A 259 -25.82 -1.74 -7.75
N VAL A 260 -25.07 -0.65 -8.00
CA VAL A 260 -24.86 0.41 -7.00
C VAL A 260 -26.21 1.01 -6.59
N LEU A 261 -27.03 1.43 -7.57
CA LEU A 261 -28.33 2.03 -7.29
C LEU A 261 -29.26 1.06 -6.56
N THR A 262 -29.27 -0.22 -6.94
CA THR A 262 -30.06 -1.27 -6.28
C THR A 262 -29.60 -1.47 -4.83
N ASN A 263 -28.30 -1.48 -4.55
CA ASN A 263 -27.78 -1.59 -3.19
C ASN A 263 -28.21 -0.40 -2.32
N LEU A 264 -28.13 0.82 -2.85
CA LEU A 264 -28.55 2.02 -2.14
C LEU A 264 -30.05 2.02 -1.85
N LEU A 265 -30.87 1.68 -2.85
CA LEU A 265 -32.33 1.62 -2.72
C LEU A 265 -32.77 0.51 -1.75
N THR A 266 -32.18 -0.68 -1.85
CA THR A 266 -32.45 -1.79 -0.93
C THR A 266 -32.10 -1.42 0.50
N ASN A 267 -30.99 -0.71 0.70
CA ASN A 267 -30.61 -0.19 2.01
C ASN A 267 -31.64 0.81 2.53
N ALA A 268 -32.04 1.78 1.72
CA ALA A 268 -33.05 2.78 2.09
C ALA A 268 -34.40 2.15 2.47
N VAL A 269 -34.90 1.22 1.64
CA VAL A 269 -36.16 0.48 1.92
C VAL A 269 -36.07 -0.32 3.23
N ARG A 270 -34.97 -0.98 3.46
CA ARG A 270 -34.74 -1.79 4.67
C ARG A 270 -34.80 -0.98 5.97
N TYR A 271 -34.21 0.21 5.95
CA TYR A 271 -34.10 1.07 7.13
C TYR A 271 -35.17 2.15 7.24
N THR A 272 -36.16 2.10 6.36
CA THR A 272 -37.34 2.98 6.42
C THR A 272 -38.56 2.19 6.88
N PRO A 273 -38.96 2.31 8.16
CA PRO A 273 -40.20 1.71 8.63
C PRO A 273 -41.43 2.38 7.98
N ALA A 274 -42.49 1.60 7.77
CA ALA A 274 -43.77 2.14 7.30
C ALA A 274 -44.52 2.85 8.46
N PRO A 275 -45.17 3.98 8.22
CA PRO A 275 -45.21 4.72 6.95
C PRO A 275 -43.94 5.54 6.71
N GLY A 276 -43.37 5.45 5.50
CA GLY A 276 -42.12 6.12 5.16
C GLY A 276 -41.98 6.39 3.65
N THR A 277 -40.97 7.15 3.31
CA THR A 277 -40.72 7.53 1.90
C THR A 277 -39.25 7.30 1.59
N VAL A 278 -38.98 6.68 0.44
CA VAL A 278 -37.66 6.59 -0.19
C VAL A 278 -37.72 7.31 -1.52
N THR A 279 -36.88 8.30 -1.73
CA THR A 279 -36.81 9.08 -2.98
C THR A 279 -35.46 8.91 -3.64
N ILE A 280 -35.43 8.50 -4.90
CA ILE A 280 -34.25 8.58 -5.74
C ILE A 280 -34.36 9.75 -6.70
N ALA A 281 -33.34 10.61 -6.69
CA ALA A 281 -33.25 11.75 -7.57
C ALA A 281 -31.94 11.76 -8.34
N ALA A 282 -31.95 12.34 -9.54
CA ALA A 282 -30.71 12.61 -10.26
C ALA A 282 -30.67 14.08 -10.70
N ARG A 283 -29.50 14.70 -10.55
CA ARG A 283 -29.27 16.11 -10.91
C ARG A 283 -27.88 16.30 -11.50
N ARG A 284 -27.77 17.21 -12.46
CA ARG A 284 -26.49 17.62 -13.00
C ARG A 284 -25.70 18.42 -11.97
N GLN A 285 -24.43 18.07 -11.75
CA GLN A 285 -23.50 18.76 -10.87
C GLN A 285 -22.19 19.06 -11.62
N GLY A 286 -22.17 20.19 -12.33
CA GLY A 286 -21.02 20.57 -13.14
C GLY A 286 -20.73 19.58 -14.27
N ALA A 287 -19.56 18.92 -14.23
CA ALA A 287 -19.13 17.89 -15.17
C ALA A 287 -19.52 16.46 -14.73
N ALA A 288 -20.51 16.33 -13.86
CA ALA A 288 -20.99 15.06 -13.32
C ALA A 288 -22.50 15.04 -13.17
N VAL A 289 -23.06 13.85 -12.89
CA VAL A 289 -24.43 13.67 -12.42
C VAL A 289 -24.38 13.08 -11.02
N ALA A 290 -25.11 13.69 -10.10
CA ALA A 290 -25.34 13.20 -8.75
C ALA A 290 -26.66 12.43 -8.68
N PHE A 291 -26.60 11.16 -8.28
CA PHE A 291 -27.75 10.34 -7.91
C PHE A 291 -27.88 10.37 -6.40
N SER A 292 -29.02 10.79 -5.88
CA SER A 292 -29.27 10.89 -4.44
C SER A 292 -30.42 9.97 -4.05
N VAL A 293 -30.16 9.05 -3.14
CA VAL A 293 -31.18 8.20 -2.51
C VAL A 293 -31.41 8.74 -1.10
N CYS A 294 -32.60 9.31 -0.89
CA CYS A 294 -33.01 9.91 0.38
C CYS A 294 -34.11 9.05 1.01
N ASP A 295 -33.98 8.76 2.29
CA ASP A 295 -34.96 8.02 3.05
C ASP A 295 -35.44 8.81 4.29
N THR A 296 -36.65 8.49 4.76
CA THR A 296 -37.21 9.00 6.02
C THR A 296 -37.12 8.00 7.16
N GLY A 297 -36.07 7.14 7.11
CA GLY A 297 -35.88 6.02 8.00
C GLY A 297 -35.26 6.37 9.34
N ILE A 298 -34.68 5.37 9.97
CA ILE A 298 -34.11 5.47 11.33
C ILE A 298 -32.94 6.44 11.46
N GLY A 299 -32.36 6.89 10.32
CA GLY A 299 -31.18 7.76 10.31
C GLY A 299 -29.92 7.06 10.77
N ILE A 300 -28.79 7.78 10.78
CA ILE A 300 -27.47 7.29 11.13
C ILE A 300 -26.88 8.17 12.22
N ALA A 301 -26.36 7.58 13.28
CA ALA A 301 -25.67 8.32 14.33
C ALA A 301 -24.39 8.98 13.80
N PRO A 302 -24.00 10.17 14.26
CA PRO A 302 -22.81 10.85 13.78
C PRO A 302 -21.51 10.03 13.93
N GLU A 303 -21.41 9.25 14.99
CA GLU A 303 -20.27 8.35 15.25
C GLU A 303 -20.18 7.19 14.27
N ASP A 304 -21.32 6.76 13.69
CA ASP A 304 -21.39 5.65 12.75
C ASP A 304 -21.13 6.07 11.30
N LEU A 305 -21.42 7.34 10.94
CA LEU A 305 -21.28 7.84 9.56
C LEU A 305 -19.94 7.57 8.89
N PRO A 306 -18.79 7.69 9.58
CA PRO A 306 -17.50 7.38 8.96
C PRO A 306 -17.35 5.91 8.59
N ASN A 307 -18.04 5.02 9.29
CA ASN A 307 -17.82 3.56 9.25
C ASN A 307 -18.87 2.80 8.42
N ILE A 308 -19.96 3.45 7.97
CA ILE A 308 -21.06 2.76 7.25
C ILE A 308 -20.66 2.11 5.93
N PHE A 309 -19.53 2.50 5.36
CA PHE A 309 -18.95 1.91 4.16
C PHE A 309 -17.92 0.81 4.47
N GLU A 310 -17.61 0.58 5.76
CA GLU A 310 -16.78 -0.53 6.17
C GLU A 310 -17.52 -1.85 6.03
N ARG A 311 -16.79 -2.93 5.78
CA ARG A 311 -17.35 -4.26 5.59
C ARG A 311 -18.01 -4.74 6.86
N PHE A 312 -19.15 -5.41 6.70
CA PHE A 312 -19.94 -5.98 7.81
C PHE A 312 -20.34 -4.97 8.88
N PHE A 313 -20.15 -3.68 8.62
CA PHE A 313 -20.57 -2.64 9.55
C PHE A 313 -22.10 -2.62 9.68
N ARG A 314 -22.58 -2.57 10.93
CA ARG A 314 -24.00 -2.50 11.27
C ARG A 314 -24.14 -1.71 12.58
N ALA A 315 -24.86 -0.60 12.53
CA ALA A 315 -25.07 0.30 13.66
C ALA A 315 -25.78 -0.38 14.85
N ASP A 316 -26.58 -1.41 14.61
CA ASP A 316 -27.29 -2.14 15.69
C ASP A 316 -27.26 -3.66 15.42
N ARG A 317 -26.38 -4.39 16.10
CA ARG A 317 -26.23 -5.85 15.99
C ARG A 317 -27.43 -6.64 16.52
N SER A 318 -28.24 -6.04 17.40
CA SER A 318 -29.33 -6.75 18.09
C SER A 318 -30.66 -6.76 17.32
N ARG A 319 -31.02 -5.63 16.69
CA ARG A 319 -32.26 -5.48 15.92
C ARG A 319 -32.20 -6.01 14.49
N SER A 320 -31.01 -6.15 13.95
CA SER A 320 -30.78 -6.43 12.53
C SER A 320 -30.73 -7.93 12.19
N ARG A 321 -30.85 -8.85 13.14
CA ARG A 321 -30.93 -10.29 12.86
C ARG A 321 -32.19 -10.70 12.06
N SER A 322 -33.27 -9.97 12.19
CA SER A 322 -34.50 -10.17 11.43
C SER A 322 -34.56 -9.49 10.08
N SER A 323 -33.68 -8.52 9.80
CA SER A 323 -33.72 -7.74 8.56
C SER A 323 -32.77 -8.21 7.45
N GLY A 324 -31.99 -9.26 7.66
CA GLY A 324 -31.40 -10.08 6.58
C GLY A 324 -30.25 -9.48 5.73
N GLY A 325 -29.57 -8.39 6.14
CA GLY A 325 -28.46 -7.82 5.36
C GLY A 325 -27.09 -8.36 5.76
N SER A 326 -26.21 -8.56 4.75
CA SER A 326 -24.81 -8.99 4.94
C SER A 326 -23.91 -7.90 5.54
N GLY A 327 -24.31 -6.61 5.48
CA GLY A 327 -23.44 -5.49 5.84
C GLY A 327 -22.35 -5.18 4.83
N VAL A 328 -22.44 -5.79 3.64
CA VAL A 328 -21.41 -5.66 2.57
C VAL A 328 -21.89 -4.80 1.42
N GLY A 329 -23.21 -4.63 1.25
CA GLY A 329 -23.79 -3.95 0.08
C GLY A 329 -23.31 -2.50 -0.10
N LEU A 330 -23.14 -1.71 0.97
CA LEU A 330 -22.61 -0.34 0.89
C LEU A 330 -21.12 -0.32 0.55
N THR A 331 -20.35 -1.28 1.06
CA THR A 331 -18.93 -1.44 0.72
C THR A 331 -18.76 -1.75 -0.76
N ILE A 332 -19.56 -2.69 -1.30
CA ILE A 332 -19.59 -3.01 -2.74
C ILE A 332 -20.00 -1.78 -3.55
N ALA A 333 -21.06 -1.08 -3.14
CA ALA A 333 -21.53 0.12 -3.84
C ALA A 333 -20.44 1.18 -3.93
N LYS A 334 -19.69 1.42 -2.86
CA LYS A 334 -18.56 2.36 -2.82
C LYS A 334 -17.42 1.92 -3.74
N ALA A 335 -17.01 0.65 -3.65
CA ALA A 335 -15.93 0.11 -4.46
C ALA A 335 -16.24 0.15 -5.97
N LEU A 336 -17.49 -0.18 -6.36
CA LEU A 336 -17.95 -0.09 -7.75
C LEU A 336 -18.01 1.36 -8.24
N ALA A 337 -18.50 2.29 -7.41
CA ALA A 337 -18.53 3.71 -7.73
C ALA A 337 -17.09 4.23 -8.00
N GLU A 338 -16.16 3.94 -7.11
CA GLU A 338 -14.75 4.33 -7.24
C GLU A 338 -14.08 3.69 -8.46
N ALA A 339 -14.34 2.41 -8.72
CA ALA A 339 -13.82 1.73 -9.92
C ALA A 339 -14.33 2.35 -11.23
N MET A 340 -15.56 2.88 -11.25
CA MET A 340 -16.14 3.61 -12.39
C MET A 340 -15.69 5.09 -12.45
N GLY A 341 -14.80 5.54 -11.54
CA GLY A 341 -14.33 6.93 -11.48
C GLY A 341 -15.31 7.90 -10.81
N GLY A 342 -16.33 7.37 -10.14
CA GLY A 342 -17.29 8.14 -9.34
C GLY A 342 -16.91 8.22 -7.86
N THR A 343 -17.79 8.85 -7.07
CA THR A 343 -17.66 8.91 -5.60
C THR A 343 -19.01 8.64 -4.95
N LEU A 344 -18.99 7.93 -3.80
CA LEU A 344 -20.16 7.67 -3.00
C LEU A 344 -19.99 8.26 -1.60
N SER A 345 -20.97 9.03 -1.15
CA SER A 345 -21.02 9.67 0.16
C SER A 345 -22.37 9.47 0.83
N ALA A 346 -22.41 9.68 2.14
CA ALA A 346 -23.65 9.63 2.91
C ALA A 346 -23.73 10.80 3.89
N ALA A 347 -24.95 11.22 4.16
CA ALA A 347 -25.29 12.25 5.15
C ALA A 347 -26.53 11.83 5.91
N SER A 348 -26.61 12.18 7.20
CA SER A 348 -27.78 12.02 8.04
C SER A 348 -27.85 13.14 9.07
N GLY A 349 -29.05 13.58 9.40
CA GLY A 349 -29.28 14.54 10.49
C GLY A 349 -29.28 13.90 11.88
N GLY A 350 -28.94 12.61 11.98
CA GLY A 350 -28.94 11.81 13.22
C GLY A 350 -30.09 10.85 13.30
N PRO A 351 -30.21 10.10 14.40
CA PRO A 351 -31.27 9.12 14.60
C PRO A 351 -32.68 9.69 14.43
N GLY A 352 -33.52 8.98 13.70
CA GLY A 352 -34.91 9.36 13.40
C GLY A 352 -35.07 10.45 12.31
N LYS A 353 -33.98 10.90 11.68
CA LYS A 353 -34.02 11.97 10.66
C LYS A 353 -33.76 11.47 9.24
N GLY A 354 -33.76 10.16 9.04
CA GLY A 354 -33.44 9.55 7.76
C GLY A 354 -31.99 9.73 7.34
N SER A 355 -31.67 9.27 6.13
CA SER A 355 -30.36 9.41 5.52
C SER A 355 -30.42 9.73 4.04
N THR A 356 -29.31 10.24 3.51
CA THR A 356 -29.15 10.54 2.09
C THR A 356 -27.82 9.96 1.62
N PHE A 357 -27.88 9.06 0.66
CA PHE A 357 -26.71 8.53 -0.04
C PHE A 357 -26.58 9.20 -1.40
N THR A 358 -25.40 9.75 -1.70
CA THR A 358 -25.14 10.48 -2.94
C THR A 358 -24.01 9.83 -3.72
N LEU A 359 -24.34 9.31 -4.91
CA LEU A 359 -23.41 8.80 -5.90
C LEU A 359 -23.16 9.87 -6.95
N VAL A 360 -21.92 10.29 -7.15
CA VAL A 360 -21.53 11.26 -8.18
C VAL A 360 -20.76 10.54 -9.28
N MET A 361 -21.25 10.60 -10.52
CA MET A 361 -20.67 9.93 -11.68
C MET A 361 -20.22 10.95 -12.74
N PRO A 362 -19.04 10.79 -13.34
CA PRO A 362 -18.56 11.66 -14.39
C PRO A 362 -19.43 11.55 -15.65
N LEU A 363 -19.53 12.65 -16.41
CA LEU A 363 -20.17 12.63 -17.72
C LEU A 363 -19.41 11.77 -18.71
N SER A 364 -20.12 11.25 -19.70
CA SER A 364 -19.57 10.43 -20.79
C SER A 364 -18.78 11.26 -21.80
#